data_e14d340e89a760f7e2b628214a332cd6
#
_entry.id   e14d340e89a760f7e2b628214a332cd6
#
_cell.length_a   1.000
_cell.length_b   1.000
_cell.length_c   1.000
_cell.angle_alpha   90.00
_cell.angle_beta   90.00
_cell.angle_gamma   90.00
#
_symmetry.space_group_name_H-M   'P 1'
#
loop_
_entity.id
_entity.type
_entity.pdbx_description
1 polymer ?
#
loop_
_entity_poly.entity_id
_entity_poly.type
_entity_poly.pdbx_seq_one_letter_code
_entity_poly.pdbx_strand_id
1 'polypeptide(L)'
;MAKGTEIIDYKNRIIKDILHNQDETLSTEIVAAIDENFIGVEDELIYENIFPYLRIPDTQDEAKSYITMSVDMPKVSTKNHFFKDMLITINVLVHEEKMKMPASYSATRADYIASLINKMFNGNKNYGNVPLEYVSDVESIVLNKFFMRSLRFRCNELNTVRC
;
A
#
# COMPACT_ATOMS: atom_id res chain seq x y z
N MET A 1 -13.17 24.66 -5.93
CA MET A 1 -12.70 23.34 -5.50
C MET A 1 -11.50 22.95 -6.34
N ALA A 2 -10.33 22.92 -5.75
CA ALA A 2 -9.09 22.56 -6.44
C ALA A 2 -9.14 21.08 -6.81
N LYS A 3 -9.30 20.78 -8.08
CA LYS A 3 -9.38 19.40 -8.62
C LYS A 3 -8.09 19.00 -9.36
N GLY A 4 -6.97 19.48 -8.92
CA GLY A 4 -5.67 19.10 -9.50
C GLY A 4 -4.89 18.07 -8.67
N THR A 5 -5.52 17.47 -7.64
CA THR A 5 -4.81 16.74 -6.60
C THR A 5 -5.26 15.29 -6.47
N GLU A 6 -5.96 14.75 -7.45
CA GLU A 6 -6.56 13.42 -7.37
C GLU A 6 -5.56 12.33 -6.92
N ILE A 7 -4.36 12.28 -7.54
CA ILE A 7 -3.33 11.29 -7.18
C ILE A 7 -2.81 11.52 -5.76
N ILE A 8 -2.58 12.77 -5.38
CA ILE A 8 -2.12 13.14 -4.04
C ILE A 8 -3.17 12.75 -3.01
N ASP A 9 -4.44 13.04 -3.29
CA ASP A 9 -5.55 12.71 -2.40
C ASP A 9 -5.69 11.20 -2.19
N TYR A 10 -5.50 10.41 -3.25
CA TYR A 10 -5.50 8.96 -3.14
C TYR A 10 -4.32 8.42 -2.33
N LYS A 11 -3.11 8.95 -2.54
CA LYS A 11 -1.95 8.56 -1.74
C LYS A 11 -2.13 8.89 -0.27
N ASN A 12 -2.64 10.08 0.05
CA ASN A 12 -2.96 10.47 1.42
C ASN A 12 -4.02 9.55 2.04
N ARG A 13 -5.02 9.17 1.27
CA ARG A 13 -6.07 8.25 1.69
C ARG A 13 -5.54 6.85 1.94
N ILE A 14 -4.61 6.36 1.10
CA ILE A 14 -3.93 5.09 1.29
C ILE A 14 -3.15 5.10 2.61
N ILE A 15 -2.36 6.12 2.85
CA ILE A 15 -1.58 6.26 4.09
C ILE A 15 -2.52 6.29 5.30
N LYS A 16 -3.61 7.04 5.22
CA LYS A 16 -4.62 7.10 6.28
C LYS A 16 -5.26 5.73 6.54
N ASP A 17 -5.58 4.99 5.51
CA ASP A 17 -6.17 3.66 5.67
C ASP A 17 -5.17 2.65 6.25
N ILE A 18 -3.89 2.82 6.02
CA ILE A 18 -2.84 2.00 6.63
C ILE A 18 -2.62 2.37 8.10
N LEU A 19 -2.42 3.64 8.41
CA LEU A 19 -2.01 4.10 9.74
C LEU A 19 -3.18 4.43 10.67
N HIS A 20 -4.31 4.86 10.11
CA HIS A 20 -5.48 5.33 10.84
C HIS A 20 -6.76 4.72 10.28
N ASN A 21 -6.78 3.40 10.15
CA ASN A 21 -7.95 2.67 9.66
C ASN A 21 -9.14 2.84 10.60
N GLN A 22 -10.34 2.79 10.06
CA GLN A 22 -11.57 2.77 10.87
C GLN A 22 -11.62 1.55 11.81
N ASP A 23 -11.05 0.43 11.35
CA ASP A 23 -10.73 -0.70 12.22
C ASP A 23 -9.34 -0.48 12.83
N GLU A 24 -9.32 0.08 14.03
CA GLU A 24 -8.09 0.40 14.76
C GLU A 24 -7.19 -0.84 14.97
N THR A 25 -7.78 -2.03 15.00
CA THR A 25 -7.04 -3.29 15.14
C THR A 25 -6.11 -3.49 13.95
N LEU A 26 -6.59 -3.25 12.73
CA LEU A 26 -5.77 -3.40 11.52
C LEU A 26 -4.59 -2.42 11.50
N SER A 27 -4.81 -1.17 11.87
CA SER A 27 -3.72 -0.19 11.94
C SER A 27 -2.70 -0.53 13.02
N THR A 28 -3.15 -0.95 14.19
CA THR A 28 -2.26 -1.39 15.27
C THR A 28 -1.44 -2.61 14.86
N GLU A 29 -2.05 -3.60 14.23
CA GLU A 29 -1.36 -4.80 13.77
C GLU A 29 -0.33 -4.49 12.68
N ILE A 30 -0.64 -3.60 11.74
CA ILE A 30 0.31 -3.28 10.66
C ILE A 30 1.50 -2.45 11.18
N VAL A 31 1.28 -1.50 12.09
CA VAL A 31 2.36 -0.75 12.73
C VAL A 31 3.30 -1.70 13.48
N ALA A 32 2.76 -2.61 14.27
CA ALA A 32 3.54 -3.62 14.98
C ALA A 32 4.27 -4.59 14.05
N ALA A 33 3.68 -4.90 12.90
CA ALA A 33 4.31 -5.76 11.89
C ALA A 33 5.46 -5.05 11.15
N ILE A 34 5.35 -3.73 10.93
CA ILE A 34 6.40 -2.92 10.32
C ILE A 34 7.58 -2.77 11.28
N ASP A 35 7.30 -2.40 12.51
CA ASP A 35 8.29 -2.24 13.58
C ASP A 35 7.69 -2.63 14.93
N GLU A 36 8.05 -3.80 15.43
CA GLU A 36 7.55 -4.36 16.68
C GLU A 36 7.99 -3.57 17.92
N ASN A 37 9.04 -2.75 17.80
CA ASN A 37 9.58 -1.91 18.85
C ASN A 37 9.20 -0.43 18.70
N PHE A 38 8.33 -0.12 17.75
CA PHE A 38 7.94 1.26 17.47
C PHE A 38 7.26 1.88 18.69
N ILE A 39 7.79 3.02 19.11
CA ILE A 39 7.25 3.86 20.18
C ILE A 39 7.15 5.28 19.61
N GLY A 40 5.95 5.78 19.46
CA GLY A 40 5.72 7.12 18.92
C GLY A 40 4.35 7.27 18.28
N VAL A 41 4.22 8.32 17.50
CA VAL A 41 3.02 8.57 16.70
C VAL A 41 3.19 7.87 15.35
N GLU A 42 2.15 7.18 14.89
CA GLU A 42 2.18 6.36 13.66
C GLU A 42 2.64 7.16 12.44
N ASP A 43 2.33 8.45 12.38
CA ASP A 43 2.73 9.33 11.29
C ASP A 43 4.26 9.51 11.16
N GLU A 44 5.02 9.20 12.20
CA GLU A 44 6.48 9.20 12.15
C GLU A 44 7.05 8.10 11.26
N LEU A 45 6.25 7.07 10.93
CA LEU A 45 6.63 6.02 9.97
C LEU A 45 6.63 6.52 8.53
N ILE A 46 5.99 7.64 8.24
CA ILE A 46 5.95 8.25 6.90
C ILE A 46 7.35 8.79 6.57
N TYR A 47 7.88 8.42 5.41
CA TYR A 47 9.26 8.64 4.96
C TYR A 47 10.36 7.91 5.74
N GLU A 48 10.00 7.14 6.77
CA GLU A 48 10.93 6.20 7.43
C GLU A 48 10.72 4.76 6.97
N ASN A 49 9.47 4.32 6.98
CA ASN A 49 9.06 2.98 6.57
C ASN A 49 8.00 2.99 5.46
N ILE A 50 7.20 4.05 5.39
CA ILE A 50 6.10 4.18 4.43
C ILE A 50 6.39 5.35 3.51
N PHE A 51 6.48 5.07 2.21
CA PHE A 51 6.81 6.07 1.20
C PHE A 51 5.65 6.25 0.23
N PRO A 52 5.18 7.50 0.02
CA PRO A 52 4.10 7.80 -0.93
C PRO A 52 4.57 7.77 -2.40
N TYR A 53 5.62 7.01 -2.68
CA TYR A 53 6.18 6.81 -4.01
C TYR A 53 6.90 5.46 -4.08
N LEU A 54 7.18 5.00 -5.29
CA LEU A 54 7.96 3.79 -5.49
C LEU A 54 9.41 4.03 -5.08
N ARG A 55 9.89 3.21 -4.17
CA ARG A 55 11.26 3.22 -3.70
C ARG A 55 11.78 1.79 -3.62
N ILE A 56 12.98 1.59 -4.11
CA ILE A 56 13.74 0.36 -3.89
C ILE A 56 14.80 0.71 -2.83
N PRO A 57 14.83 0.02 -1.68
CA PRO A 57 15.88 0.22 -0.68
C PRO A 57 17.26 -0.04 -1.29
N ASP A 58 18.25 0.73 -0.87
CA ASP A 58 19.64 0.48 -1.24
C ASP A 58 20.18 -0.71 -0.44
N THR A 59 21.26 -1.31 -0.91
CA THR A 59 21.99 -2.38 -0.20
C THR A 59 22.57 -1.93 1.14
N GLN A 60 22.71 -0.61 1.35
CA GLN A 60 23.16 0.01 2.59
C GLN A 60 22.00 0.43 3.50
N ASP A 61 20.75 0.32 3.04
CA ASP A 61 19.60 0.65 3.87
C ASP A 61 19.50 -0.31 5.06
N GLU A 62 18.95 0.21 6.13
CA GLU A 62 18.77 -0.56 7.36
C GLU A 62 17.87 -1.77 7.13
N ALA A 63 18.08 -2.81 7.93
CA ALA A 63 17.24 -3.99 7.98
C ALA A 63 15.86 -3.62 8.55
N LYS A 64 14.98 -3.14 7.70
CA LYS A 64 13.62 -2.68 8.01
C LYS A 64 12.58 -3.32 7.11
N SER A 65 11.33 -3.09 7.46
CA SER A 65 10.19 -3.30 6.56
C SER A 65 9.79 -1.96 5.96
N TYR A 66 9.49 -1.96 4.66
CA TYR A 66 9.09 -0.78 3.92
C TYR A 66 7.77 -1.02 3.19
N ILE A 67 6.95 0.02 3.11
CA ILE A 67 5.77 0.05 2.26
C ILE A 67 5.94 1.21 1.28
N THR A 68 5.80 0.92 0.01
CA THR A 68 5.84 1.90 -1.06
C THR A 68 4.56 1.80 -1.89
N MET A 69 4.19 2.84 -2.60
CA MET A 69 2.94 2.86 -3.33
C MET A 69 3.01 3.68 -4.61
N SER A 70 2.17 3.33 -5.56
CA SER A 70 1.84 4.16 -6.71
C SER A 70 0.35 4.18 -6.98
N VAL A 71 -0.11 5.28 -7.53
CA VAL A 71 -1.47 5.42 -8.04
C VAL A 71 -1.36 5.83 -9.51
N ASP A 72 -1.88 5.01 -10.39
CA ASP A 72 -1.80 5.19 -11.82
C ASP A 72 -3.19 5.26 -12.44
N MET A 73 -3.36 6.13 -13.41
CA MET A 73 -4.55 6.25 -14.23
C MET A 73 -4.16 6.04 -15.70
N PRO A 74 -3.90 4.78 -16.11
CA PRO A 74 -3.22 4.49 -17.37
C PRO A 74 -4.05 4.86 -18.60
N LYS A 75 -5.36 4.89 -18.48
CA LYS A 75 -6.26 5.21 -19.60
C LYS A 75 -7.67 5.57 -19.15
N VAL A 76 -8.41 6.20 -20.04
CA VAL A 76 -9.85 6.30 -19.95
C VAL A 76 -10.46 4.92 -20.17
N SER A 77 -11.50 4.59 -19.45
CA SER A 77 -12.19 3.30 -19.59
C SER A 77 -12.64 3.07 -21.04
N THR A 78 -12.32 1.89 -21.59
CA THR A 78 -12.73 1.50 -22.93
C THR A 78 -14.24 1.21 -23.04
N LYS A 79 -14.87 0.92 -21.91
CA LYS A 79 -16.31 0.64 -21.84
C LYS A 79 -17.17 1.89 -21.74
N ASN A 80 -16.63 2.92 -21.11
CA ASN A 80 -17.34 4.18 -20.92
C ASN A 80 -16.33 5.33 -20.72
N HIS A 81 -16.30 6.27 -21.65
CA HIS A 81 -15.39 7.40 -21.64
C HIS A 81 -15.59 8.39 -20.45
N PHE A 82 -16.68 8.25 -19.71
CA PHE A 82 -16.90 9.02 -18.49
C PHE A 82 -16.11 8.52 -17.28
N PHE A 83 -15.48 7.38 -17.39
CA PHE A 83 -14.69 6.79 -16.31
C PHE A 83 -13.21 6.65 -16.68
N LYS A 84 -12.36 6.81 -15.68
CA LYS A 84 -10.95 6.46 -15.73
C LYS A 84 -10.72 5.16 -14.98
N ASP A 85 -9.86 4.32 -15.51
CA ASP A 85 -9.35 3.19 -14.76
C ASP A 85 -8.25 3.67 -13.82
N MET A 86 -8.38 3.38 -12.54
CA MET A 86 -7.35 3.67 -11.53
C MET A 86 -6.72 2.37 -11.05
N LEU A 87 -5.40 2.35 -11.01
CA LEU A 87 -4.61 1.24 -10.49
C LEU A 87 -3.81 1.70 -9.28
N ILE A 88 -4.04 1.07 -8.13
CA ILE A 88 -3.26 1.25 -6.93
C ILE A 88 -2.31 0.08 -6.80
N THR A 89 -1.01 0.37 -6.66
CA THR A 89 0.01 -0.64 -6.37
C THR A 89 0.61 -0.34 -5.01
N ILE A 90 0.61 -1.34 -4.13
CA ILE A 90 1.24 -1.26 -2.81
C ILE A 90 2.29 -2.36 -2.73
N ASN A 91 3.54 -1.96 -2.54
CA ASN A 91 4.66 -2.89 -2.39
C ASN A 91 5.05 -2.98 -0.92
N VAL A 92 5.18 -4.20 -0.43
CA VAL A 92 5.70 -4.52 0.89
C VAL A 92 7.08 -5.10 0.71
N LEU A 93 8.11 -4.43 1.22
CA LEU A 93 9.50 -4.87 1.15
C LEU A 93 10.00 -5.17 2.56
N VAL A 94 10.51 -6.36 2.78
CA VAL A 94 11.02 -6.79 4.09
C VAL A 94 12.43 -7.33 3.91
N HIS A 95 13.37 -6.78 4.70
CA HIS A 95 14.74 -7.26 4.72
C HIS A 95 14.80 -8.71 5.24
N GLU A 96 15.69 -9.53 4.68
CA GLU A 96 15.82 -10.96 5.04
C GLU A 96 15.96 -11.20 6.55
N GLU A 97 16.67 -10.33 7.25
CA GLU A 97 16.86 -10.42 8.71
C GLU A 97 15.57 -10.16 9.51
N LYS A 98 14.57 -9.55 8.89
CA LYS A 98 13.28 -9.21 9.51
C LYS A 98 12.12 -10.11 9.05
N MET A 99 12.38 -11.06 8.19
CA MET A 99 11.33 -11.92 7.63
C MET A 99 10.64 -12.80 8.68
N LYS A 100 11.35 -13.20 9.71
CA LYS A 100 10.79 -14.03 10.77
C LYS A 100 9.84 -13.22 11.65
N MET A 101 8.63 -13.70 11.80
CA MET A 101 7.66 -13.15 12.75
C MET A 101 7.89 -13.72 14.15
N PRO A 102 7.59 -12.94 15.23
CA PRO A 102 7.68 -13.47 16.60
C PRO A 102 6.72 -14.65 16.82
N ALA A 103 7.24 -15.65 17.43
CA ALA A 103 6.70 -16.76 18.18
C ALA A 103 5.62 -17.69 17.62
N SER A 104 4.64 -17.32 16.83
CA SER A 104 3.52 -18.23 16.53
C SER A 104 3.06 -18.28 15.08
N TYR A 105 3.67 -17.52 14.21
CA TYR A 105 3.27 -17.47 12.81
C TYR A 105 4.25 -18.26 11.94
N SER A 106 3.72 -19.20 11.18
CA SER A 106 4.46 -19.90 10.11
C SER A 106 4.65 -19.01 8.87
N ALA A 107 3.89 -17.93 8.76
CA ALA A 107 3.99 -16.96 7.66
C ALA A 107 5.17 -16.00 7.85
N THR A 108 5.72 -15.54 6.75
CA THR A 108 6.73 -14.49 6.77
C THR A 108 6.13 -13.13 7.13
N ARG A 109 6.96 -12.19 7.56
CA ARG A 109 6.53 -10.82 7.82
C ARG A 109 5.96 -10.15 6.57
N ALA A 110 6.57 -10.36 5.41
CA ALA A 110 6.06 -9.84 4.15
C ALA A 110 4.65 -10.36 3.83
N ASP A 111 4.41 -11.66 4.00
CA ASP A 111 3.10 -12.25 3.79
C ASP A 111 2.07 -11.73 4.78
N TYR A 112 2.45 -11.56 6.03
CA TYR A 112 1.57 -11.04 7.07
C TYR A 112 1.15 -9.60 6.81
N ILE A 113 2.11 -8.71 6.51
CA ILE A 113 1.81 -7.31 6.16
C ILE A 113 0.93 -7.25 4.90
N ALA A 114 1.25 -8.04 3.87
CA ALA A 114 0.45 -8.11 2.65
C ALA A 114 -0.98 -8.56 2.92
N SER A 115 -1.19 -9.51 3.83
CA SER A 115 -2.53 -9.98 4.22
C SER A 115 -3.34 -8.87 4.92
N LEU A 116 -2.71 -8.07 5.77
CA LEU A 116 -3.35 -6.92 6.41
C LEU A 116 -3.74 -5.85 5.38
N ILE A 117 -2.85 -5.55 4.45
CA ILE A 117 -3.13 -4.62 3.35
C ILE A 117 -4.30 -5.11 2.51
N ASN A 118 -4.32 -6.39 2.16
CA ASN A 118 -5.44 -6.94 1.42
C ASN A 118 -6.77 -6.80 2.17
N LYS A 119 -6.78 -7.02 3.48
CA LYS A 119 -7.98 -6.80 4.31
C LYS A 119 -8.44 -5.34 4.31
N MET A 120 -7.51 -4.38 4.28
CA MET A 120 -7.84 -2.95 4.29
C MET A 120 -8.39 -2.47 2.95
N PHE A 121 -7.88 -2.99 1.84
CA PHE A 121 -8.11 -2.42 0.50
C PHE A 121 -9.09 -3.22 -0.34
N ASN A 122 -9.09 -4.54 -0.26
CA ASN A 122 -9.99 -5.36 -1.07
C ASN A 122 -11.45 -5.09 -0.70
N GLY A 123 -12.24 -4.64 -1.66
CA GLY A 123 -13.63 -4.27 -1.44
C GLY A 123 -13.85 -2.89 -0.81
N ASN A 124 -12.79 -2.11 -0.58
CA ASN A 124 -12.90 -0.77 0.00
C ASN A 124 -13.64 0.18 -0.96
N LYS A 125 -14.65 0.88 -0.43
CA LYS A 125 -15.55 1.74 -1.21
C LYS A 125 -15.14 3.21 -1.24
N ASN A 126 -14.03 3.57 -0.60
CA ASN A 126 -13.65 4.98 -0.40
C ASN A 126 -12.76 5.54 -1.53
N TYR A 127 -12.48 4.76 -2.58
CA TYR A 127 -11.50 5.13 -3.60
C TYR A 127 -12.11 5.55 -4.94
N GLY A 128 -13.27 5.06 -5.30
CA GLY A 128 -13.90 5.40 -6.57
C GLY A 128 -15.39 5.11 -6.55
N ASN A 129 -16.00 5.05 -7.72
CA ASN A 129 -17.43 4.80 -7.87
C ASN A 129 -17.82 3.33 -7.60
N VAL A 130 -16.83 2.45 -7.66
CA VAL A 130 -16.99 1.03 -7.35
C VAL A 130 -15.98 0.63 -6.29
N PRO A 131 -16.23 -0.44 -5.53
CA PRO A 131 -15.25 -0.94 -4.58
C PRO A 131 -13.94 -1.30 -5.27
N LEU A 132 -12.83 -1.15 -4.54
CA LEU A 132 -11.54 -1.63 -5.01
C LEU A 132 -11.60 -3.14 -5.25
N GLU A 133 -11.14 -3.54 -6.43
CA GLU A 133 -11.06 -4.93 -6.85
C GLU A 133 -9.61 -5.40 -6.75
N TYR A 134 -9.38 -6.49 -6.05
CA TYR A 134 -8.09 -7.17 -6.04
C TYR A 134 -7.72 -7.63 -7.47
N VAL A 135 -6.52 -7.31 -7.89
CA VAL A 135 -6.01 -7.69 -9.22
C VAL A 135 -4.93 -8.76 -9.10
N SER A 136 -3.92 -8.52 -8.27
CA SER A 136 -2.79 -9.44 -8.11
C SER A 136 -2.03 -9.20 -6.81
N ASP A 137 -1.32 -10.23 -6.40
CA ASP A 137 -0.33 -10.21 -5.33
C ASP A 137 0.85 -11.07 -5.80
N VAL A 138 1.97 -10.44 -6.09
CA VAL A 138 3.13 -11.11 -6.70
C VAL A 138 4.33 -10.99 -5.77
N GLU A 139 4.97 -12.13 -5.51
CA GLU A 139 6.19 -12.21 -4.72
C GLU A 139 7.42 -12.06 -5.61
N SER A 140 8.43 -11.33 -5.11
CA SER A 140 9.71 -11.16 -5.79
C SER A 140 10.83 -10.88 -4.79
N ILE A 141 12.07 -10.90 -5.28
CA ILE A 141 13.27 -10.56 -4.51
C ILE A 141 13.89 -9.31 -5.13
N VAL A 142 14.25 -8.37 -4.28
CA VAL A 142 14.90 -7.12 -4.68
C VAL A 142 16.28 -7.05 -4.04
N LEU A 143 17.33 -6.84 -4.84
CA LEU A 143 18.73 -6.71 -4.39
C LEU A 143 19.24 -7.89 -3.56
N ASN A 144 18.70 -9.07 -3.73
CA ASN A 144 19.03 -10.31 -3.01
C ASN A 144 18.88 -10.24 -1.48
N LYS A 145 18.33 -9.17 -0.94
CA LYS A 145 18.18 -8.94 0.51
C LYS A 145 16.77 -8.58 0.94
N PHE A 146 15.95 -8.09 0.03
CA PHE A 146 14.58 -7.70 0.32
C PHE A 146 13.61 -8.63 -0.39
N PHE A 147 12.69 -9.16 0.38
CA PHE A 147 11.53 -9.87 -0.15
C PHE A 147 10.41 -8.87 -0.35
N MET A 148 9.81 -8.88 -1.53
CA MET A 148 8.76 -7.95 -1.90
C MET A 148 7.48 -8.69 -2.25
N ARG A 149 6.37 -8.19 -1.75
CA ARG A 149 5.04 -8.52 -2.26
C ARG A 149 4.44 -7.27 -2.88
N SER A 150 3.99 -7.40 -4.10
CA SER A 150 3.36 -6.31 -4.85
C SER A 150 1.87 -6.59 -5.01
N LEU A 151 1.05 -5.85 -4.28
CA LEU A 151 -0.41 -5.95 -4.34
C LEU A 151 -0.96 -4.88 -5.27
N ARG A 152 -1.87 -5.28 -6.14
CA ARG A 152 -2.54 -4.37 -7.07
C ARG A 152 -4.04 -4.41 -6.87
N PHE A 153 -4.63 -3.23 -6.85
CA PHE A 153 -6.07 -3.03 -6.76
C PHE A 153 -6.51 -2.07 -7.85
N ARG A 154 -7.71 -2.30 -8.34
CA ARG A 154 -8.30 -1.52 -9.43
C ARG A 154 -9.66 -0.99 -9.03
N CYS A 155 -9.96 0.23 -9.45
CA CYS A 155 -11.33 0.75 -9.48
C CYS A 155 -11.50 1.74 -10.64
N ASN A 156 -12.72 2.17 -10.83
CA ASN A 156 -13.05 3.19 -11.82
C ASN A 156 -13.41 4.50 -11.12
N GLU A 157 -12.94 5.60 -11.64
CA GLU A 157 -13.26 6.93 -11.21
C GLU A 157 -13.91 7.74 -12.33
N LEU A 158 -14.76 8.71 -11.97
CA LEU A 158 -15.33 9.63 -12.93
C LEU A 158 -14.24 10.44 -13.62
N ASN A 159 -14.26 10.42 -14.94
CA ASN A 159 -13.42 11.31 -15.73
C ASN A 159 -13.97 12.72 -15.67
N THR A 160 -13.40 13.53 -14.80
CA THR A 160 -13.82 14.94 -14.60
C THR A 160 -13.17 15.91 -15.56
N VAL A 161 -12.44 15.43 -16.55
CA VAL A 161 -11.91 16.29 -17.60
C VAL A 161 -13.09 16.86 -18.36
N ARG A 162 -13.33 18.14 -18.15
CA ARG A 162 -14.33 18.88 -18.94
C ARG A 162 -13.76 19.07 -20.35
N CYS A 163 -14.49 18.59 -21.31
CA CYS A 163 -14.30 19.04 -22.67
C CYS A 163 -14.56 20.54 -22.77
#